data_b46cfcb0f401b243b04eedbf3b5fe98a
#
_entry.id   b46cfcb0f401b243b04eedbf3b5fe98a
#
_cell.length_a   1.000
_cell.length_b   1.000
_cell.length_c   1.000
_cell.angle_alpha   90.00
_cell.angle_beta   90.00
_cell.angle_gamma   90.00
#
_symmetry.space_group_name_H-M   'P 1'
#
loop_
_entity.id
_entity.type
_entity.pdbx_description
1 polymer ?
#
loop_
_entity_poly.entity_id
_entity_poly.type
_entity_poly.pdbx_seq_one_letter_code
_entity_poly.pdbx_strand_id
1 'polypeptide(L)'
;EEREITGIDYDEDKIAVAQQGWLRTPHLQFVCADALEYPLPESDVFILNDMLHYMSYEHQRTLLLRCVERLRPGGKLIVRDGNAANTGKHRLTRFTELLSTGIFNFNKTTEQLCFTSEEQISSIAQACGMQLEILPNDRYTSNTIYIFQKNKPEHE
;
A
#
# COMPACT_ATOMS: atom_id res chain seq x y z
N GLU A 1 -12.56 -12.42 -18.58
CA GLU A 1 -13.24 -12.04 -17.31
C GLU A 1 -13.07 -10.54 -17.11
N GLU A 2 -14.17 -9.84 -16.89
CA GLU A 2 -14.16 -8.44 -16.54
C GLU A 2 -13.72 -8.31 -15.08
N ARG A 3 -12.80 -7.37 -14.80
CA ARG A 3 -12.26 -7.15 -13.45
C ARG A 3 -12.74 -5.81 -12.94
N GLU A 4 -13.33 -5.81 -11.75
CA GLU A 4 -13.69 -4.59 -11.03
C GLU A 4 -12.45 -4.04 -10.31
N ILE A 5 -12.11 -2.78 -10.54
CA ILE A 5 -10.96 -2.10 -9.94
C ILE A 5 -11.43 -0.83 -9.27
N THR A 6 -11.10 -0.67 -8.00
CA THR A 6 -11.33 0.58 -7.26
C THR A 6 -10.00 1.16 -6.81
N GLY A 7 -9.66 2.35 -7.29
CA GLY A 7 -8.53 3.16 -6.80
C GLY A 7 -9.00 4.11 -5.71
N ILE A 8 -8.25 4.19 -4.61
CA ILE A 8 -8.57 5.04 -3.47
C ILE A 8 -7.36 5.94 -3.19
N ASP A 9 -7.59 7.23 -3.06
CA ASP A 9 -6.62 8.19 -2.55
C ASP A 9 -7.40 9.25 -1.76
N TYR A 10 -6.82 9.80 -0.70
CA TYR A 10 -7.45 10.90 0.04
C TYR A 10 -7.26 12.26 -0.63
N ASP A 11 -6.38 12.33 -1.64
CA ASP A 11 -6.09 13.53 -2.43
C ASP A 11 -7.13 13.71 -3.53
N GLU A 12 -8.00 14.71 -3.35
CA GLU A 12 -9.06 15.03 -4.28
C GLU A 12 -8.51 15.42 -5.68
N ASP A 13 -7.37 16.12 -5.74
CA ASP A 13 -6.77 16.54 -7.00
C ASP A 13 -6.25 15.35 -7.80
N LYS A 14 -5.62 14.36 -7.13
CA LYS A 14 -5.19 13.12 -7.77
C LYS A 14 -6.38 12.31 -8.28
N ILE A 15 -7.43 12.19 -7.48
CA ILE A 15 -8.66 11.51 -7.89
C ILE A 15 -9.30 12.21 -9.07
N ALA A 16 -9.38 13.55 -9.08
CA ALA A 16 -9.91 14.31 -10.21
C ALA A 16 -9.10 14.04 -11.49
N VAL A 17 -7.77 14.01 -11.42
CA VAL A 17 -6.90 13.67 -12.55
C VAL A 17 -7.12 12.22 -12.99
N ALA A 18 -7.18 11.27 -12.07
CA ALA A 18 -7.42 9.85 -12.37
C ALA A 18 -8.76 9.62 -13.07
N GLN A 19 -9.81 10.32 -12.63
CA GLN A 19 -11.14 10.27 -13.25
C GLN A 19 -11.17 10.86 -14.66
N GLN A 20 -10.24 11.75 -15.02
CA GLN A 20 -10.09 12.31 -16.37
C GLN A 20 -9.23 11.43 -17.29
N GLY A 21 -8.61 10.38 -16.78
CA GLY A 21 -7.79 9.47 -17.55
C GLY A 21 -8.52 8.87 -18.76
N TRP A 22 -7.79 8.57 -19.84
CA TRP A 22 -8.38 8.06 -21.06
C TRP A 22 -8.82 6.59 -20.99
N LEU A 23 -8.28 5.81 -20.02
CA LEU A 23 -8.69 4.44 -19.75
C LEU A 23 -9.99 4.42 -18.92
N ARG A 24 -11.09 4.85 -19.54
CA ARG A 24 -12.40 4.81 -18.90
C ARG A 24 -13.08 3.50 -19.24
N THR A 25 -13.29 2.67 -18.24
CA THR A 25 -14.14 1.50 -18.34
C THR A 25 -15.19 1.55 -17.23
N PRO A 26 -16.37 0.95 -17.40
CA PRO A 26 -17.37 0.91 -16.32
C PRO A 26 -16.88 0.13 -15.10
N HIS A 27 -15.82 -0.66 -15.25
CA HIS A 27 -15.23 -1.51 -14.21
C HIS A 27 -14.06 -0.85 -13.45
N LEU A 28 -13.70 0.40 -13.80
CA LEU A 28 -12.66 1.17 -13.13
C LEU A 28 -13.27 2.42 -12.49
N GLN A 29 -13.18 2.51 -11.17
CA GLN A 29 -13.64 3.66 -10.41
C GLN A 29 -12.55 4.21 -9.49
N PHE A 30 -12.59 5.51 -9.24
CA PHE A 30 -11.69 6.20 -8.33
C PHE A 30 -12.50 6.93 -7.27
N VAL A 31 -12.11 6.76 -6.01
CA VAL A 31 -12.83 7.28 -4.84
C VAL A 31 -11.88 8.12 -3.99
N CYS A 32 -12.28 9.36 -3.70
CA CYS A 32 -11.58 10.19 -2.72
C CYS A 32 -12.01 9.75 -1.32
N ALA A 33 -11.13 9.05 -0.59
CA ALA A 33 -11.41 8.55 0.74
C ALA A 33 -10.12 8.23 1.51
N ASP A 34 -10.22 8.25 2.85
CA ASP A 34 -9.19 7.69 3.72
C ASP A 34 -9.23 6.15 3.69
N ALA A 35 -8.12 5.53 3.35
CA ALA A 35 -8.00 4.06 3.27
C ALA A 35 -8.25 3.38 4.64
N LEU A 36 -8.01 4.08 5.75
CA LEU A 36 -8.29 3.57 7.09
C LEU A 36 -9.80 3.53 7.40
N GLU A 37 -10.59 4.41 6.82
CA GLU A 37 -12.03 4.53 7.07
C GLU A 37 -12.88 3.87 5.97
N TYR A 38 -12.34 3.79 4.75
CA TYR A 38 -13.08 3.25 3.61
C TYR A 38 -13.53 1.81 3.85
N PRO A 39 -14.83 1.48 3.60
CA PRO A 39 -15.35 0.13 3.77
C PRO A 39 -14.80 -0.80 2.67
N LEU A 40 -13.68 -1.47 2.95
CA LEU A 40 -13.04 -2.37 1.99
C LEU A 40 -13.97 -3.51 1.59
N PRO A 41 -14.26 -3.72 0.29
CA PRO A 41 -15.02 -4.87 -0.18
C PRO A 41 -14.20 -6.16 -0.09
N GLU A 42 -14.84 -7.31 -0.15
CA GLU A 42 -14.14 -8.57 -0.40
C GLU A 42 -13.49 -8.54 -1.78
N SER A 43 -12.18 -8.84 -1.84
CA SER A 43 -11.38 -8.69 -3.04
C SER A 43 -10.43 -9.85 -3.27
N ASP A 44 -10.10 -10.09 -4.52
CA ASP A 44 -9.07 -11.07 -4.90
C ASP A 44 -7.67 -10.50 -4.70
N VAL A 45 -7.52 -9.17 -4.86
CA VAL A 45 -6.23 -8.49 -4.72
C VAL A 45 -6.41 -7.12 -4.07
N PHE A 46 -5.58 -6.82 -3.08
CA PHE A 46 -5.33 -5.46 -2.62
C PHE A 46 -3.91 -5.05 -3.02
N ILE A 47 -3.75 -3.79 -3.42
CA ILE A 47 -2.44 -3.20 -3.75
C ILE A 47 -2.27 -1.92 -2.92
N LEU A 48 -1.25 -1.88 -2.07
CA LEU A 48 -0.83 -0.71 -1.33
C LEU A 48 0.48 -0.21 -1.93
N ASN A 49 0.44 0.95 -2.57
CA ASN A 49 1.57 1.46 -3.34
C ASN A 49 2.06 2.80 -2.78
N ASP A 50 3.28 2.81 -2.23
CA ASP A 50 3.99 4.00 -1.75
C ASP A 50 3.14 4.86 -0.78
N MET A 51 2.43 4.22 0.15
CA MET A 51 1.52 4.92 1.05
C MET A 51 1.74 4.63 2.54
N LEU A 52 2.28 3.48 2.91
CA LEU A 52 2.40 3.10 4.32
C LEU A 52 3.32 4.04 5.10
N HIS A 53 4.41 4.50 4.50
CA HIS A 53 5.37 5.37 5.16
C HIS A 53 4.81 6.75 5.59
N TYR A 54 3.61 7.13 5.13
CA TYR A 54 2.88 8.32 5.60
C TYR A 54 2.03 8.07 6.84
N MET A 55 1.94 6.82 7.32
CA MET A 55 1.11 6.40 8.44
C MET A 55 1.96 6.01 9.64
N SER A 56 1.42 6.16 10.85
CA SER A 56 2.02 5.56 12.05
C SER A 56 2.06 4.03 11.92
N TYR A 57 2.97 3.36 12.64
CA TYR A 57 3.05 1.89 12.64
C TYR A 57 1.74 1.21 13.04
N GLU A 58 0.97 1.83 13.93
CA GLU A 58 -0.34 1.33 14.34
C GLU A 58 -1.35 1.38 13.18
N HIS A 59 -1.39 2.49 12.45
CA HIS A 59 -2.25 2.66 11.28
C HIS A 59 -1.83 1.73 10.13
N GLN A 60 -0.52 1.58 9.88
CA GLN A 60 0.01 0.61 8.92
C GLN A 60 -0.49 -0.80 9.24
N ARG A 61 -0.33 -1.22 10.50
CA ARG A 61 -0.77 -2.54 10.96
C ARG A 61 -2.28 -2.70 10.81
N THR A 62 -3.06 -1.70 11.20
CA THR A 62 -4.51 -1.71 11.09
C THR A 62 -4.95 -1.88 9.63
N LEU A 63 -4.37 -1.12 8.69
CA LEU A 63 -4.70 -1.20 7.27
C LEU A 63 -4.34 -2.57 6.69
N LEU A 64 -3.15 -3.09 6.99
CA LEU A 64 -2.71 -4.40 6.53
C LEU A 64 -3.64 -5.52 7.00
N LEU A 65 -4.04 -5.51 8.28
CA LEU A 65 -4.98 -6.49 8.84
C LEU A 65 -6.36 -6.39 8.18
N ARG A 66 -6.89 -5.20 7.99
CA ARG A 66 -8.18 -4.99 7.29
C ARG A 66 -8.14 -5.53 5.86
N CYS A 67 -7.05 -5.30 5.13
CA CYS A 67 -6.89 -5.87 3.79
C CYS A 67 -6.86 -7.41 3.82
N VAL A 68 -6.09 -8.01 4.74
CA VAL A 68 -5.99 -9.47 4.87
C VAL A 68 -7.35 -10.11 5.21
N GLU A 69 -8.11 -9.50 6.11
CA GLU A 69 -9.46 -9.97 6.48
C GLU A 69 -10.40 -10.01 5.27
N ARG A 70 -10.31 -9.00 4.40
CA ARG A 70 -11.16 -8.83 3.22
C ARG A 70 -10.67 -9.57 1.97
N LEU A 71 -9.50 -10.22 2.03
CA LEU A 71 -9.06 -11.08 0.94
C LEU A 71 -9.92 -12.33 0.84
N ARG A 72 -10.35 -12.65 -0.37
CA ARG A 72 -10.94 -13.95 -0.69
C ARG A 72 -9.92 -15.07 -0.52
N PRO A 73 -10.35 -16.33 -0.35
CA PRO A 73 -9.46 -17.48 -0.33
C PRO A 73 -8.59 -17.53 -1.61
N GLY A 74 -7.28 -17.68 -1.45
CA GLY A 74 -6.32 -17.61 -2.56
C GLY A 74 -5.99 -16.20 -3.05
N GLY A 75 -6.55 -15.15 -2.42
CA GLY A 75 -6.27 -13.76 -2.76
C GLY A 75 -4.89 -13.28 -2.30
N LYS A 76 -4.48 -12.11 -2.79
CA LYS A 76 -3.17 -11.52 -2.54
C LYS A 76 -3.28 -10.08 -2.02
N LEU A 77 -2.44 -9.75 -1.04
CA LEU A 77 -2.13 -8.37 -0.70
C LEU A 77 -0.71 -8.06 -1.17
N ILE A 78 -0.58 -7.08 -2.05
CA ILE A 78 0.69 -6.61 -2.61
C ILE A 78 1.00 -5.26 -1.98
N VAL A 79 2.12 -5.16 -1.29
CA VAL A 79 2.60 -3.92 -0.69
C VAL A 79 3.90 -3.53 -1.37
N ARG A 80 3.96 -2.33 -1.93
CA ARG A 80 5.18 -1.71 -2.43
C ARG A 80 5.45 -0.47 -1.60
N ASP A 81 6.57 -0.43 -0.89
CA ASP A 81 6.94 0.73 -0.07
C ASP A 81 8.45 0.81 0.17
N GLY A 82 8.92 1.96 0.65
CA GLY A 82 10.30 2.17 1.05
C GLY A 82 10.67 1.27 2.24
N ASN A 83 11.87 0.65 2.18
CA ASN A 83 12.39 -0.18 3.26
C ASN A 83 13.33 0.64 4.16
N ALA A 84 13.07 0.62 5.48
CA ALA A 84 13.88 1.31 6.48
C ALA A 84 15.36 0.90 6.44
N ALA A 85 15.68 -0.36 6.15
CA ALA A 85 17.04 -0.88 6.11
C ALA A 85 17.85 -0.34 4.91
N ASN A 86 17.19 0.03 3.81
CA ASN A 86 17.82 0.50 2.57
C ASN A 86 17.93 2.04 2.49
N THR A 87 17.38 2.75 3.45
CA THR A 87 17.47 4.22 3.54
C THR A 87 18.78 4.62 4.22
N GLY A 88 19.92 4.45 3.54
CA GLY A 88 21.17 5.09 3.96
C GLY A 88 20.93 6.61 4.10
N LYS A 89 21.54 7.25 5.12
CA LYS A 89 21.32 8.67 5.52
C LYS A 89 21.24 9.67 4.36
N HIS A 90 21.95 9.45 3.26
CA HIS A 90 21.93 10.31 2.07
C HIS A 90 20.69 10.16 1.18
N ARG A 91 19.97 9.03 1.23
CA ARG A 91 18.75 8.80 0.46
C ARG A 91 17.51 9.33 1.17
N LEU A 92 17.51 9.24 2.50
CA LEU A 92 16.46 9.82 3.33
C LEU A 92 16.41 11.35 3.14
N THR A 93 17.59 12.01 3.11
CA THR A 93 17.69 13.46 2.86
C THR A 93 17.18 13.83 1.46
N ARG A 94 17.52 13.06 0.43
CA ARG A 94 17.03 13.31 -0.94
C ARG A 94 15.53 13.07 -1.07
N PHE A 95 15.00 12.08 -0.38
CA PHE A 95 13.56 11.80 -0.39
C PHE A 95 12.81 12.90 0.35
N THR A 96 13.29 13.34 1.52
CA THR A 96 12.71 14.47 2.26
C THR A 96 12.88 15.80 1.52
N GLU A 97 13.97 16.02 0.78
CA GLU A 97 14.15 17.21 -0.07
C GLU A 97 13.19 17.19 -1.27
N LEU A 98 12.99 16.05 -1.93
CA LEU A 98 12.03 15.91 -3.03
C LEU A 98 10.59 16.13 -2.53
N LEU A 99 10.29 15.68 -1.32
CA LEU A 99 9.03 15.90 -0.65
C LEU A 99 8.84 17.36 -0.21
N SER A 100 9.91 18.07 0.18
CA SER A 100 9.82 19.45 0.67
C SER A 100 9.79 20.50 -0.44
N THR A 101 10.26 20.21 -1.64
CA THR A 101 10.51 21.21 -2.68
C THR A 101 9.40 21.41 -3.71
N GLY A 102 8.27 20.73 -3.67
CA GLY A 102 7.30 21.09 -4.69
C GLY A 102 5.96 20.39 -4.75
N ILE A 103 5.70 19.39 -3.97
CA ILE A 103 4.45 18.64 -4.08
C ILE A 103 3.64 18.67 -2.78
N PHE A 104 4.21 19.18 -1.70
CA PHE A 104 3.64 19.08 -0.36
C PHE A 104 3.14 20.41 0.23
N ASN A 105 2.04 20.88 -0.31
CA ASN A 105 1.02 21.51 0.53
C ASN A 105 0.19 20.41 1.24
N PHE A 106 0.75 19.19 1.38
CA PHE A 106 0.04 17.95 1.61
C PHE A 106 0.03 17.48 3.06
N ASN A 107 0.88 18.00 3.94
CA ASN A 107 0.86 17.58 5.33
C ASN A 107 0.29 18.67 6.23
N LYS A 108 -1.01 18.58 6.50
CA LYS A 108 -1.59 19.14 7.73
C LYS A 108 -1.12 18.40 8.99
N THR A 109 -0.32 17.35 8.85
CA THR A 109 0.29 16.60 9.93
C THR A 109 1.80 16.61 9.78
N THR A 110 2.48 17.20 10.74
CA THR A 110 3.93 17.17 10.97
C THR A 110 4.38 15.77 11.46
N GLU A 111 3.83 14.69 10.92
CA GLU A 111 4.18 13.35 11.33
C GLU A 111 5.46 12.89 10.62
N GLN A 112 6.37 12.36 11.42
CA GLN A 112 7.63 11.80 10.98
C GLN A 112 7.36 10.59 10.10
N LEU A 113 8.00 10.50 8.92
CA LEU A 113 7.85 9.35 8.01
C LEU A 113 8.23 8.05 8.74
N CYS A 114 7.35 7.07 8.71
CA CYS A 114 7.50 5.78 9.38
C CYS A 114 7.70 4.68 8.34
N PHE A 115 8.94 4.40 7.97
CA PHE A 115 9.25 3.31 7.02
C PHE A 115 9.08 1.95 7.69
N THR A 116 8.31 1.08 7.06
CA THR A 116 8.06 -0.29 7.54
C THR A 116 9.33 -1.13 7.43
N SER A 117 9.62 -1.94 8.44
CA SER A 117 10.70 -2.92 8.39
C SER A 117 10.21 -4.29 7.90
N GLU A 118 11.13 -5.10 7.36
CA GLU A 118 10.82 -6.48 6.93
C GLU A 118 10.34 -7.34 8.09
N GLU A 119 10.87 -7.11 9.31
CA GLU A 119 10.46 -7.83 10.52
C GLU A 119 9.00 -7.53 10.88
N GLN A 120 8.58 -6.27 10.76
CA GLN A 120 7.20 -5.86 11.02
C GLN A 120 6.23 -6.51 10.04
N ILE A 121 6.55 -6.47 8.74
CA ILE A 121 5.75 -7.11 7.69
C ILE A 121 5.68 -8.62 7.90
N SER A 122 6.82 -9.27 8.19
CA SER A 122 6.90 -10.72 8.44
C SER A 122 6.09 -11.13 9.66
N SER A 123 6.15 -10.34 10.74
CA SER A 123 5.36 -10.58 11.96
C SER A 123 3.85 -10.54 11.69
N ILE A 124 3.39 -9.57 10.87
CA ILE A 124 1.97 -9.46 10.49
C ILE A 124 1.56 -10.66 9.62
N ALA A 125 2.37 -11.04 8.63
CA ALA A 125 2.08 -12.18 7.77
C ALA A 125 1.95 -13.48 8.59
N GLN A 126 2.89 -13.72 9.50
CA GLN A 126 2.87 -14.87 10.38
C GLN A 126 1.65 -14.88 11.30
N ALA A 127 1.32 -13.76 11.93
CA ALA A 127 0.17 -13.63 12.80
C ALA A 127 -1.17 -13.90 12.09
N CYS A 128 -1.23 -13.64 10.78
CA CYS A 128 -2.41 -13.87 9.94
C CYS A 128 -2.40 -15.23 9.23
N GLY A 129 -1.39 -16.08 9.42
CA GLY A 129 -1.24 -17.35 8.71
C GLY A 129 -1.07 -17.20 7.21
N MET A 130 -0.51 -16.07 6.75
CA MET A 130 -0.28 -15.76 5.34
C MET A 130 1.11 -16.25 4.92
N GLN A 131 1.23 -16.75 3.70
CA GLN A 131 2.54 -16.92 3.07
C GLN A 131 3.05 -15.54 2.65
N LEU A 132 4.33 -15.26 2.88
CA LEU A 132 4.97 -14.00 2.52
C LEU A 132 6.11 -14.26 1.53
N GLU A 133 6.03 -13.60 0.40
CA GLU A 133 7.12 -13.48 -0.58
C GLU A 133 7.67 -12.06 -0.52
N ILE A 134 8.99 -11.91 -0.46
CA ILE A 134 9.67 -10.61 -0.47
C ILE A 134 10.49 -10.54 -1.75
N LEU A 135 10.14 -9.60 -2.61
CA LEU A 135 10.90 -9.31 -3.81
C LEU A 135 11.86 -8.16 -3.50
N PRO A 136 13.16 -8.47 -3.44
CA PRO A 136 14.15 -7.45 -3.16
C PRO A 136 14.18 -6.43 -4.28
N ASN A 137 14.56 -5.24 -3.91
CA ASN A 137 14.64 -4.08 -4.73
C ASN A 137 15.52 -4.25 -5.97
N ASP A 138 15.12 -3.62 -7.05
CA ASP A 138 15.93 -3.39 -8.23
C ASP A 138 16.96 -2.26 -7.95
N ARG A 139 18.06 -2.24 -8.69
CA ARG A 139 19.20 -1.29 -8.57
C ARG A 139 18.80 0.19 -8.59
N TYR A 140 17.58 0.50 -9.02
CA TYR A 140 17.12 1.86 -9.32
C TYR A 140 16.17 2.47 -8.29
N THR A 141 15.50 1.66 -7.45
CA THR A 141 14.53 2.15 -6.46
C THR A 141 14.88 1.64 -5.06
N SER A 142 14.46 2.31 -3.99
CA SER A 142 14.63 1.85 -2.60
C SER A 142 13.41 1.10 -2.08
N ASN A 143 12.44 0.81 -2.94
CA ASN A 143 11.20 0.19 -2.55
C ASN A 143 11.31 -1.34 -2.56
N THR A 144 10.76 -2.00 -1.58
CA THR A 144 10.62 -3.46 -1.51
C THR A 144 9.17 -3.82 -1.83
N ILE A 145 8.97 -4.95 -2.50
CA ILE A 145 7.64 -5.48 -2.74
C ILE A 145 7.43 -6.69 -1.84
N TYR A 146 6.35 -6.66 -1.07
CA TYR A 146 5.89 -7.73 -0.19
C TYR A 146 4.59 -8.29 -0.74
N ILE A 147 4.51 -9.60 -0.93
CA ILE A 147 3.32 -10.29 -1.42
C ILE A 147 2.84 -11.25 -0.34
N PHE A 148 1.70 -10.93 0.25
CA PHE A 148 0.98 -11.82 1.15
C PHE A 148 0.03 -12.68 0.32
N GLN A 149 0.08 -14.00 0.49
CA GLN A 149 -0.79 -14.95 -0.18
C GLN A 149 -1.67 -15.65 0.83
N LYS A 150 -2.99 -15.51 0.67
CA LYS A 150 -3.98 -16.24 1.48
C LYS A 150 -4.09 -17.68 0.97
N ASN A 151 -4.02 -18.64 1.87
CA ASN A 151 -4.18 -20.04 1.49
C ASN A 151 -5.55 -20.28 0.83
N LYS A 152 -5.59 -21.16 -0.16
CA LYS A 152 -6.86 -21.71 -0.62
C LYS A 152 -7.34 -22.72 0.41
N PRO A 153 -8.66 -22.85 0.65
CA PRO A 153 -9.17 -23.96 1.42
C PRO A 153 -8.73 -25.25 0.71
N GLU A 154 -8.20 -26.20 1.49
CA GLU A 154 -7.99 -27.55 0.99
C GLU A 154 -9.38 -28.11 0.63
N HIS A 155 -9.53 -28.52 -0.61
CA HIS A 155 -10.75 -29.23 -1.03
C HIS A 155 -10.69 -30.61 -0.36
N GLU A 156 -11.55 -30.83 0.63
CA GLU A 156 -11.91 -32.16 1.10
C GLU A 156 -12.68 -32.93 0.01
#